data_697768add4bb458723d5f73da800acd3
#
_entry.id   697768add4bb458723d5f73da800acd3
#
_cell.length_a   1.000
_cell.length_b   1.000
_cell.length_c   1.000
_cell.angle_alpha   90.00
_cell.angle_beta   90.00
_cell.angle_gamma   90.00
#
_symmetry.space_group_name_H-M   'P 1'
#
loop_
_entity.id
_entity.type
_entity.pdbx_description
1 polymer ?
#
loop_
_entity_poly.entity_id
_entity_poly.type
_entity_poly.pdbx_seq_one_letter_code
_entity_poly.pdbx_strand_id
1 'polypeptide(L)'
;MRSGYTSTYHSEHPILIVGCPRSGTSLLSKIIDHHPRITIPFESHVYKTFYPWQKYYGDLRLEQNRERLVDDILSTEVIKDWSPSPERQRVLAAIKRYDFHGVFEGLMSAWTDVQGKQRWGEKTPAHIFYWREILEGFPHLQVLHIVRDGRDVALSWKRARFGPKHIYPLARQWVKYLETIEELRSALDEDSFLEIRYEELLSKPKHILQDICHFLGEEFTTELLSFYTIPSSYPTDKQNQQNLSQPLLASNAGKWRTEMTARELRVFEAVAGSTLERYGYARQLDRPSLLAQERMQFRYLEHPPRKIYAMLRNRKGQIDGIRKLQIYLRLRLGL
;
A
#
# COMPACT_ATOMS: atom_id res chain seq x y z
N MET A 1 -19.06 6.83 -35.84
CA MET A 1 -19.43 5.52 -35.25
C MET A 1 -18.76 5.47 -33.87
N ARG A 2 -19.52 5.67 -32.81
CA ARG A 2 -18.97 5.59 -31.42
C ARG A 2 -18.87 4.10 -31.08
N SER A 3 -17.64 3.61 -30.96
CA SER A 3 -17.35 2.26 -30.46
C SER A 3 -17.85 2.17 -29.02
N GLY A 4 -18.83 1.34 -28.77
CA GLY A 4 -19.32 1.00 -27.45
C GLY A 4 -18.28 0.16 -26.70
N TYR A 5 -17.38 0.78 -25.98
CA TYR A 5 -16.58 0.11 -24.96
C TYR A 5 -17.50 -0.20 -23.79
N THR A 6 -17.88 -1.44 -23.66
CA THR A 6 -18.78 -1.95 -22.63
C THR A 6 -18.10 -1.89 -21.24
N SER A 7 -18.89 -1.54 -20.23
CA SER A 7 -18.59 -1.45 -18.80
C SER A 7 -17.83 -2.64 -18.17
N THR A 8 -17.70 -3.75 -18.87
CA THR A 8 -17.06 -4.98 -18.40
C THR A 8 -15.53 -4.97 -18.48
N TYR A 9 -14.93 -4.25 -19.43
CA TYR A 9 -13.48 -4.27 -19.66
C TYR A 9 -12.66 -3.74 -18.47
N HIS A 10 -13.16 -2.78 -17.72
CA HIS A 10 -12.40 -2.09 -16.66
C HIS A 10 -12.46 -2.76 -15.29
N SER A 11 -13.46 -3.61 -15.01
CA SER A 11 -13.48 -4.48 -13.84
C SER A 11 -12.54 -5.69 -14.00
N GLU A 12 -12.20 -6.03 -15.25
CA GLU A 12 -11.32 -7.17 -15.58
C GLU A 12 -9.83 -6.87 -15.37
N HIS A 13 -9.43 -5.58 -15.28
CA HIS A 13 -8.05 -5.14 -15.08
C HIS A 13 -7.91 -4.27 -13.83
N PRO A 14 -7.98 -4.84 -12.62
CA PRO A 14 -7.78 -4.07 -11.40
C PRO A 14 -6.35 -3.52 -11.31
N ILE A 15 -6.19 -2.44 -10.53
CA ILE A 15 -4.90 -1.78 -10.34
C ILE A 15 -4.36 -2.15 -8.96
N LEU A 16 -3.09 -2.56 -8.88
CA LEU A 16 -2.39 -2.75 -7.62
C LEU A 16 -1.22 -1.75 -7.51
N ILE A 17 -1.29 -0.86 -6.54
CA ILE A 17 -0.17 0.03 -6.21
C ILE A 17 0.70 -0.63 -5.16
N VAL A 18 1.95 -0.91 -5.51
CA VAL A 18 2.96 -1.50 -4.63
C VAL A 18 4.10 -0.53 -4.36
N GLY A 19 4.79 -0.76 -3.26
CA GLY A 19 5.95 0.01 -2.85
C GLY A 19 6.20 -0.15 -1.35
N CYS A 20 7.43 0.12 -0.92
CA CYS A 20 7.72 0.16 0.50
C CYS A 20 6.88 1.25 1.18
N PRO A 21 6.29 1.03 2.36
CA PRO A 21 5.62 2.10 3.10
C PRO A 21 6.50 3.36 3.19
N ARG A 22 5.91 4.53 2.98
CA ARG A 22 6.61 5.84 2.94
C ARG A 22 7.37 6.15 1.64
N SER A 23 7.27 5.31 0.62
CA SER A 23 7.80 5.59 -0.73
C SER A 23 6.90 6.51 -1.58
N GLY A 24 5.75 6.95 -1.07
CA GLY A 24 4.80 7.76 -1.83
C GLY A 24 3.57 7.00 -2.33
N THR A 25 3.37 5.74 -1.91
CA THR A 25 2.22 4.91 -2.32
C THR A 25 0.87 5.59 -2.06
N SER A 26 0.68 6.24 -0.90
CA SER A 26 -0.55 6.98 -0.60
C SER A 26 -0.71 8.26 -1.43
N LEU A 27 0.39 8.91 -1.81
CA LEU A 27 0.36 10.05 -2.71
C LEU A 27 -0.07 9.63 -4.11
N LEU A 28 0.57 8.59 -4.66
CA LEU A 28 0.23 8.05 -5.97
C LEU A 28 -1.21 7.57 -6.02
N SER A 29 -1.67 6.81 -5.01
CA SER A 29 -3.06 6.33 -5.01
C SER A 29 -4.07 7.48 -4.90
N LYS A 30 -3.78 8.53 -4.11
CA LYS A 30 -4.63 9.72 -4.05
C LYS A 30 -4.68 10.46 -5.39
N ILE A 31 -3.54 10.61 -6.07
CA ILE A 31 -3.51 11.24 -7.39
C ILE A 31 -4.37 10.45 -8.37
N ILE A 32 -4.19 9.13 -8.46
CA ILE A 32 -4.93 8.28 -9.40
C ILE A 32 -6.41 8.21 -9.04
N ASP A 33 -6.76 8.25 -7.75
CA ASP A 33 -8.16 8.32 -7.30
C ASP A 33 -8.89 9.58 -7.81
N HIS A 34 -8.18 10.63 -8.22
CA HIS A 34 -8.79 11.81 -8.86
C HIS A 34 -9.10 11.61 -10.35
N HIS A 35 -8.71 10.49 -10.94
CA HIS A 35 -9.13 10.15 -12.30
C HIS A 35 -10.64 9.90 -12.35
N PRO A 36 -11.39 10.41 -13.36
CA PRO A 36 -12.85 10.30 -13.39
C PRO A 36 -13.39 8.86 -13.47
N ARG A 37 -12.57 7.92 -13.93
CA ARG A 37 -12.98 6.51 -14.11
C ARG A 37 -12.40 5.57 -13.07
N ILE A 38 -11.34 5.95 -12.34
CA ILE A 38 -10.62 5.08 -11.41
C ILE A 38 -10.90 5.50 -9.97
N THR A 39 -11.17 4.54 -9.09
CA THR A 39 -11.22 4.78 -7.66
C THR A 39 -10.26 3.88 -6.90
N ILE A 40 -9.57 4.45 -5.92
CA ILE A 40 -8.65 3.72 -5.05
C ILE A 40 -8.93 4.13 -3.61
N PRO A 41 -9.60 3.28 -2.82
CA PRO A 41 -9.86 3.58 -1.42
C PRO A 41 -8.56 3.64 -0.61
N PHE A 42 -8.67 4.15 0.61
CA PHE A 42 -7.58 3.99 1.57
C PHE A 42 -7.34 2.51 1.86
N GLU A 43 -6.15 2.15 2.36
CA GLU A 43 -5.70 0.76 2.60
C GLU A 43 -6.84 -0.14 3.13
N SER A 44 -7.05 -1.29 2.48
CA SER A 44 -8.08 -2.25 2.90
C SER A 44 -7.59 -3.20 4.01
N HIS A 45 -6.32 -3.55 3.99
CA HIS A 45 -5.69 -4.57 4.84
C HIS A 45 -6.29 -5.98 4.70
N VAL A 46 -7.16 -6.24 3.72
CA VAL A 46 -7.93 -7.49 3.62
C VAL A 46 -7.03 -8.71 3.49
N TYR A 47 -6.15 -8.77 2.47
CA TYR A 47 -5.26 -9.93 2.30
C TYR A 47 -4.36 -10.16 3.50
N LYS A 48 -3.71 -9.10 3.99
CA LYS A 48 -2.81 -9.18 5.14
C LYS A 48 -3.50 -9.70 6.42
N THR A 49 -4.79 -9.39 6.59
CA THR A 49 -5.52 -9.70 7.82
C THR A 49 -6.31 -10.99 7.70
N PHE A 50 -7.11 -11.14 6.64
CA PHE A 50 -8.12 -12.17 6.55
C PHE A 50 -7.71 -13.37 5.70
N TYR A 51 -6.82 -13.20 4.72
CA TYR A 51 -6.38 -14.33 3.89
C TYR A 51 -5.74 -15.45 4.72
N PRO A 52 -4.84 -15.18 5.71
CA PRO A 52 -4.31 -16.21 6.59
C PRO A 52 -5.39 -16.90 7.44
N TRP A 53 -6.54 -16.28 7.62
CA TRP A 53 -7.65 -16.79 8.43
C TRP A 53 -8.78 -17.41 7.62
N GLN A 54 -8.71 -17.37 6.28
CA GLN A 54 -9.81 -17.81 5.40
C GLN A 54 -10.31 -19.22 5.72
N LYS A 55 -9.42 -20.14 6.09
CA LYS A 55 -9.77 -21.50 6.46
C LYS A 55 -10.72 -21.62 7.66
N TYR A 56 -10.77 -20.61 8.52
CA TYR A 56 -11.64 -20.59 9.69
C TYR A 56 -13.05 -20.08 9.38
N TYR A 57 -13.27 -19.50 8.20
CA TYR A 57 -14.60 -19.14 7.73
C TYR A 57 -15.37 -20.32 7.13
N GLY A 58 -14.70 -21.43 6.83
CA GLY A 58 -15.30 -22.60 6.20
C GLY A 58 -15.50 -22.40 4.70
N ASP A 59 -16.46 -23.15 4.14
CA ASP A 59 -16.79 -23.10 2.70
C ASP A 59 -17.53 -21.79 2.35
N LEU A 60 -16.86 -20.91 1.60
CA LEU A 60 -17.43 -19.61 1.19
C LEU A 60 -18.53 -19.73 0.13
N ARG A 61 -18.82 -20.91 -0.42
CA ARG A 61 -20.01 -21.17 -1.23
C ARG A 61 -21.28 -21.10 -0.38
N LEU A 62 -21.18 -21.32 0.92
CA LEU A 62 -22.27 -21.11 1.87
C LEU A 62 -22.43 -19.63 2.19
N GLU A 63 -23.65 -19.11 2.04
CA GLU A 63 -23.96 -17.68 2.22
C GLU A 63 -23.56 -17.18 3.61
N GLN A 64 -23.93 -17.90 4.65
CA GLN A 64 -23.62 -17.55 6.04
C GLN A 64 -22.10 -17.36 6.30
N ASN A 65 -21.24 -18.12 5.61
CA ASN A 65 -19.80 -18.00 5.77
C ASN A 65 -19.25 -16.78 5.05
N ARG A 66 -19.82 -16.45 3.87
CA ARG A 66 -19.49 -15.22 3.15
C ARG A 66 -19.93 -13.99 3.92
N GLU A 67 -21.15 -14.00 4.44
CA GLU A 67 -21.70 -12.92 5.27
C GLU A 67 -20.80 -12.66 6.49
N ARG A 68 -20.40 -13.72 7.19
CA ARG A 68 -19.49 -13.62 8.33
C ARG A 68 -18.14 -12.98 7.96
N LEU A 69 -17.56 -13.36 6.82
CA LEU A 69 -16.31 -12.76 6.34
C LEU A 69 -16.52 -11.28 5.99
N VAL A 70 -17.60 -10.93 5.30
CA VAL A 70 -17.95 -9.54 4.97
C VAL A 70 -18.14 -8.73 6.25
N ASP A 71 -18.89 -9.22 7.23
CA ASP A 71 -19.14 -8.55 8.50
C ASP A 71 -17.84 -8.28 9.27
N ASP A 72 -16.93 -9.24 9.27
CA ASP A 72 -15.63 -9.08 9.91
C ASP A 72 -14.75 -8.05 9.21
N ILE A 73 -14.70 -8.06 7.89
CA ILE A 73 -13.98 -7.06 7.09
C ILE A 73 -14.53 -5.67 7.38
N LEU A 74 -15.85 -5.48 7.29
CA LEU A 74 -16.52 -4.19 7.50
C LEU A 74 -16.38 -3.70 8.96
N SER A 75 -16.20 -4.60 9.92
CA SER A 75 -16.02 -4.25 11.33
C SER A 75 -14.66 -3.66 11.67
N THR A 76 -13.65 -3.76 10.76
CA THR A 76 -12.30 -3.24 11.01
C THR A 76 -12.26 -1.71 10.95
N GLU A 77 -11.41 -1.10 11.79
CA GLU A 77 -11.28 0.36 11.84
C GLU A 77 -10.79 0.95 10.51
N VAL A 78 -9.99 0.17 9.76
CA VAL A 78 -9.45 0.63 8.49
C VAL A 78 -10.52 0.74 7.40
N ILE A 79 -11.50 -0.15 7.38
CA ILE A 79 -12.63 -0.07 6.42
C ILE A 79 -13.65 0.98 6.86
N LYS A 80 -13.89 1.12 8.16
CA LYS A 80 -14.75 2.20 8.68
C LYS A 80 -14.22 3.61 8.38
N ASP A 81 -12.92 3.74 8.15
CA ASP A 81 -12.30 5.00 7.72
C ASP A 81 -12.61 5.38 6.26
N TRP A 82 -13.10 4.45 5.45
CA TRP A 82 -13.52 4.78 4.09
C TRP A 82 -14.77 5.69 4.13
N SER A 83 -14.79 6.72 3.31
CA SER A 83 -15.89 7.69 3.29
C SER A 83 -16.48 7.82 1.87
N PRO A 84 -17.74 7.40 1.68
CA PRO A 84 -18.63 6.73 2.63
C PRO A 84 -18.17 5.30 2.96
N SER A 85 -18.53 4.79 4.13
CA SER A 85 -18.23 3.39 4.47
C SER A 85 -19.06 2.44 3.58
N PRO A 86 -18.48 1.33 3.08
CA PRO A 86 -19.22 0.37 2.26
C PRO A 86 -20.42 -0.23 3.00
N GLU A 87 -21.58 -0.25 2.36
CA GLU A 87 -22.79 -0.85 2.90
C GLU A 87 -22.75 -2.37 2.75
N ARG A 88 -23.06 -3.11 3.82
CA ARG A 88 -23.05 -4.59 3.87
C ARG A 88 -23.83 -5.22 2.71
N GLN A 89 -25.05 -4.77 2.47
CA GLN A 89 -25.92 -5.35 1.44
C GLN A 89 -25.37 -5.13 0.02
N ARG A 90 -24.77 -3.97 -0.23
CA ARG A 90 -24.10 -3.68 -1.51
C ARG A 90 -22.90 -4.58 -1.75
N VAL A 91 -22.09 -4.80 -0.72
CA VAL A 91 -20.92 -5.70 -0.81
C VAL A 91 -21.39 -7.12 -1.12
N LEU A 92 -22.37 -7.65 -0.38
CA LEU A 92 -22.89 -8.99 -0.61
C LEU A 92 -23.50 -9.16 -2.01
N ALA A 93 -24.25 -8.17 -2.49
CA ALA A 93 -24.85 -8.18 -3.83
C ALA A 93 -23.79 -8.11 -4.96
N ALA A 94 -22.65 -7.51 -4.71
CA ALA A 94 -21.56 -7.38 -5.68
C ALA A 94 -20.66 -8.63 -5.77
N ILE A 95 -20.79 -9.60 -4.86
CA ILE A 95 -19.99 -10.84 -4.88
C ILE A 95 -20.47 -11.75 -6.02
N LYS A 96 -19.61 -11.96 -7.02
CA LYS A 96 -19.89 -12.83 -8.17
C LYS A 96 -19.20 -14.19 -8.07
N ARG A 97 -18.09 -14.28 -7.36
CA ARG A 97 -17.35 -15.52 -7.08
C ARG A 97 -17.44 -15.85 -5.60
N TYR A 98 -17.68 -17.11 -5.28
CA TYR A 98 -17.89 -17.54 -3.90
C TYR A 98 -16.63 -18.11 -3.27
N ASP A 99 -15.54 -17.34 -3.39
CA ASP A 99 -14.25 -17.57 -2.78
C ASP A 99 -13.74 -16.28 -2.09
N PHE A 100 -12.56 -16.32 -1.50
CA PHE A 100 -11.98 -15.17 -0.81
C PHE A 100 -11.75 -13.97 -1.76
N HIS A 101 -11.28 -14.25 -2.97
CA HIS A 101 -11.02 -13.22 -3.98
C HIS A 101 -12.31 -12.56 -4.45
N GLY A 102 -13.39 -13.33 -4.59
CA GLY A 102 -14.70 -12.80 -4.95
C GLY A 102 -15.31 -11.94 -3.84
N VAL A 103 -15.08 -12.26 -2.57
CA VAL A 103 -15.50 -11.38 -1.45
C VAL A 103 -14.71 -10.07 -1.49
N PHE A 104 -13.40 -10.12 -1.72
CA PHE A 104 -12.58 -8.92 -1.88
C PHE A 104 -13.02 -8.09 -3.08
N GLU A 105 -13.24 -8.72 -4.24
CA GLU A 105 -13.76 -8.07 -5.45
C GLU A 105 -15.12 -7.41 -5.20
N GLY A 106 -16.02 -8.09 -4.49
CA GLY A 106 -17.32 -7.54 -4.10
C GLY A 106 -17.23 -6.29 -3.25
N LEU A 107 -16.29 -6.25 -2.30
CA LEU A 107 -15.99 -5.05 -1.50
C LEU A 107 -15.51 -3.89 -2.39
N MET A 108 -14.57 -4.15 -3.30
CA MET A 108 -14.02 -3.12 -4.19
C MET A 108 -15.02 -2.64 -5.22
N SER A 109 -15.83 -3.54 -5.77
CA SER A 109 -16.91 -3.21 -6.72
C SER A 109 -17.98 -2.36 -6.06
N ALA A 110 -18.46 -2.73 -4.87
CA ALA A 110 -19.44 -1.93 -4.12
C ALA A 110 -18.90 -0.52 -3.80
N TRP A 111 -17.61 -0.39 -3.50
CA TRP A 111 -16.96 0.92 -3.33
C TRP A 111 -16.97 1.71 -4.64
N THR A 112 -16.59 1.08 -5.75
CA THR A 112 -16.52 1.70 -7.08
C THR A 112 -17.87 2.25 -7.52
N ASP A 113 -18.93 1.48 -7.30
CA ASP A 113 -20.30 1.89 -7.62
C ASP A 113 -20.74 3.13 -6.81
N VAL A 114 -20.42 3.17 -5.51
CA VAL A 114 -20.73 4.32 -4.64
C VAL A 114 -19.98 5.58 -5.07
N GLN A 115 -18.75 5.43 -5.60
CA GLN A 115 -17.97 6.55 -6.12
C GLN A 115 -18.43 6.99 -7.54
N GLY A 116 -19.34 6.24 -8.18
CA GLY A 116 -19.79 6.50 -9.54
C GLY A 116 -18.68 6.32 -10.59
N LYS A 117 -17.68 5.49 -10.28
CA LYS A 117 -16.52 5.22 -11.14
C LYS A 117 -16.62 3.82 -11.76
N GLN A 118 -15.64 3.44 -12.57
CA GLN A 118 -15.76 2.23 -13.41
C GLN A 118 -14.67 1.19 -13.09
N ARG A 119 -13.57 1.61 -12.47
CA ARG A 119 -12.40 0.77 -12.25
C ARG A 119 -11.85 0.98 -10.86
N TRP A 120 -11.58 -0.11 -10.16
CA TRP A 120 -10.99 -0.04 -8.84
C TRP A 120 -9.48 -0.31 -8.85
N GLY A 121 -8.82 0.27 -7.86
CA GLY A 121 -7.45 -0.08 -7.52
C GLY A 121 -7.31 -0.33 -6.02
N GLU A 122 -6.29 -1.07 -5.65
CA GLU A 122 -5.93 -1.38 -4.27
C GLU A 122 -4.54 -0.82 -3.94
N LYS A 123 -4.41 -0.24 -2.76
CA LYS A 123 -3.13 0.23 -2.25
C LYS A 123 -3.01 -0.08 -0.76
N THR A 124 -2.50 -1.24 -0.43
CA THR A 124 -2.02 -1.61 0.90
C THR A 124 -0.59 -2.13 0.76
N PRO A 125 0.44 -1.38 1.18
CA PRO A 125 1.82 -1.80 0.96
C PRO A 125 2.14 -3.22 1.39
N ALA A 126 1.54 -3.70 2.49
CA ALA A 126 1.77 -5.05 2.98
C ALA A 126 1.13 -6.17 2.14
N HIS A 127 0.25 -5.83 1.20
CA HIS A 127 -0.34 -6.80 0.29
C HIS A 127 0.68 -7.39 -0.69
N ILE A 128 1.82 -6.74 -0.90
CA ILE A 128 2.92 -7.30 -1.70
C ILE A 128 3.39 -8.67 -1.18
N PHE A 129 3.27 -8.95 0.11
CA PHE A 129 3.64 -10.26 0.67
C PHE A 129 2.62 -11.37 0.39
N TYR A 130 1.53 -11.03 -0.29
CA TYR A 130 0.45 -11.91 -0.75
C TYR A 130 0.27 -11.82 -2.27
N TRP A 131 1.32 -11.44 -2.99
CA TRP A 131 1.22 -11.19 -4.42
C TRP A 131 0.83 -12.43 -5.23
N ARG A 132 1.26 -13.62 -4.80
CA ARG A 132 0.92 -14.88 -5.48
C ARG A 132 -0.58 -15.15 -5.41
N GLU A 133 -1.13 -15.01 -4.23
CA GLU A 133 -2.56 -15.18 -3.96
C GLU A 133 -3.40 -14.09 -4.64
N ILE A 134 -2.87 -12.87 -4.71
CA ILE A 134 -3.54 -11.79 -5.43
C ILE A 134 -3.57 -12.07 -6.94
N LEU A 135 -2.47 -12.52 -7.52
CA LEU A 135 -2.43 -12.90 -8.94
C LEU A 135 -3.30 -14.10 -9.27
N GLU A 136 -3.40 -15.08 -8.36
CA GLU A 136 -4.34 -16.19 -8.51
C GLU A 136 -5.80 -15.70 -8.63
N GLY A 137 -6.17 -14.72 -7.82
CA GLY A 137 -7.49 -14.11 -7.86
C GLY A 137 -7.71 -13.14 -9.03
N PHE A 138 -6.67 -12.45 -9.48
CA PHE A 138 -6.71 -11.36 -10.45
C PHE A 138 -5.56 -11.47 -11.47
N PRO A 139 -5.63 -12.41 -12.42
CA PRO A 139 -4.54 -12.69 -13.35
C PRO A 139 -4.24 -11.52 -14.31
N HIS A 140 -5.20 -10.62 -14.55
CA HIS A 140 -5.05 -9.46 -15.43
C HIS A 140 -4.79 -8.15 -14.68
N LEU A 141 -4.21 -8.24 -13.51
CA LEU A 141 -3.86 -7.12 -12.66
C LEU A 141 -2.79 -6.23 -13.31
N GLN A 142 -2.99 -4.90 -13.30
CA GLN A 142 -1.95 -3.94 -13.66
C GLN A 142 -1.28 -3.38 -12.41
N VAL A 143 0.05 -3.49 -12.35
CA VAL A 143 0.84 -3.12 -11.17
C VAL A 143 1.55 -1.79 -11.40
N LEU A 144 1.36 -0.85 -10.47
CA LEU A 144 2.12 0.39 -10.38
C LEU A 144 3.07 0.30 -9.19
N HIS A 145 4.35 0.20 -9.45
CA HIS A 145 5.39 0.19 -8.42
C HIS A 145 5.97 1.58 -8.23
N ILE A 146 5.83 2.16 -7.05
CA ILE A 146 6.52 3.40 -6.71
C ILE A 146 7.73 3.11 -5.82
N VAL A 147 8.91 3.44 -6.34
CA VAL A 147 10.19 3.34 -5.63
C VAL A 147 10.69 4.72 -5.20
N ARG A 148 11.31 4.80 -4.03
CA ARG A 148 11.93 6.01 -3.47
C ARG A 148 13.24 5.66 -2.81
N ASP A 149 14.19 6.62 -2.76
CA ASP A 149 15.44 6.46 -2.01
C ASP A 149 15.17 5.93 -0.59
N GLY A 150 15.71 4.75 -0.32
CA GLY A 150 15.46 4.05 0.94
C GLY A 150 15.90 4.80 2.18
N ARG A 151 16.86 5.72 2.05
CA ARG A 151 17.34 6.59 3.14
C ARG A 151 16.25 7.60 3.52
N ASP A 152 15.58 8.21 2.55
CA ASP A 152 14.41 9.09 2.78
C ASP A 152 13.21 8.30 3.34
N VAL A 153 12.99 7.10 2.82
CA VAL A 153 11.97 6.18 3.33
C VAL A 153 12.20 5.87 4.81
N ALA A 154 13.43 5.53 5.18
CA ALA A 154 13.79 5.21 6.56
C ALA A 154 13.60 6.40 7.51
N LEU A 155 13.99 7.60 7.11
CA LEU A 155 13.75 8.84 7.89
C LEU A 155 12.26 9.10 8.08
N SER A 156 11.49 9.02 7.00
CA SER A 156 10.03 9.22 7.06
C SER A 156 9.35 8.19 7.95
N TRP A 157 9.77 6.92 7.86
CA TRP A 157 9.17 5.84 8.63
C TRP A 157 9.55 5.89 10.12
N LYS A 158 10.79 6.26 10.44
CA LYS A 158 11.24 6.49 11.81
C LYS A 158 10.33 7.48 12.55
N ARG A 159 9.80 8.50 11.84
CA ARG A 159 8.88 9.52 12.37
C ARG A 159 7.41 9.06 12.45
N ALA A 160 7.02 8.06 11.66
CA ALA A 160 5.65 7.57 11.65
C ALA A 160 5.25 6.95 13.00
N ARG A 161 3.96 6.88 13.31
CA ARG A 161 3.45 6.25 14.55
C ARG A 161 3.47 4.72 14.54
N PHE A 162 3.80 4.10 13.41
CA PHE A 162 3.80 2.66 13.21
C PHE A 162 5.16 2.16 12.70
N GLY A 163 5.34 0.84 12.74
CA GLY A 163 6.51 0.14 12.19
C GLY A 163 7.81 0.31 13.00
N PRO A 164 8.94 -0.07 12.42
CA PRO A 164 10.24 -0.01 13.08
C PRO A 164 10.68 1.42 13.43
N LYS A 165 11.50 1.55 14.48
CA LYS A 165 11.95 2.85 15.01
C LYS A 165 13.48 2.99 15.08
N HIS A 166 14.18 2.12 14.39
CA HIS A 166 15.63 2.16 14.25
C HIS A 166 16.03 1.93 12.79
N ILE A 167 17.09 2.60 12.32
CA ILE A 167 17.53 2.54 10.91
C ILE A 167 17.84 1.12 10.46
N TYR A 168 18.44 0.27 11.30
CA TYR A 168 18.80 -1.10 10.94
C TYR A 168 17.59 -1.95 10.49
N PRO A 169 16.50 -2.14 11.28
CA PRO A 169 15.32 -2.85 10.82
C PRO A 169 14.57 -2.12 9.69
N LEU A 170 14.65 -0.78 9.60
CA LEU A 170 14.06 -0.02 8.49
C LEU A 170 14.76 -0.32 7.17
N ALA A 171 16.09 -0.33 7.14
CA ALA A 171 16.88 -0.69 5.97
C ALA A 171 16.57 -2.12 5.51
N ARG A 172 16.55 -3.09 6.43
CA ARG A 172 16.16 -4.48 6.13
C ARG A 172 14.74 -4.60 5.56
N GLN A 173 13.82 -3.82 6.10
CA GLN A 173 12.44 -3.86 5.65
C GLN A 173 12.30 -3.24 4.25
N TRP A 174 12.99 -2.13 3.96
CA TRP A 174 13.04 -1.55 2.62
C TRP A 174 13.58 -2.55 1.59
N VAL A 175 14.70 -3.21 1.89
CA VAL A 175 15.27 -4.27 1.04
C VAL A 175 14.24 -5.39 0.81
N LYS A 176 13.62 -5.90 1.88
CA LYS A 176 12.64 -6.98 1.78
C LYS A 176 11.44 -6.61 0.89
N TYR A 177 10.93 -5.38 1.00
CA TYR A 177 9.84 -4.93 0.12
C TYR A 177 10.26 -4.95 -1.34
N LEU A 178 11.43 -4.41 -1.66
CA LEU A 178 11.93 -4.35 -3.04
C LEU A 178 12.23 -5.74 -3.60
N GLU A 179 12.86 -6.62 -2.82
CA GLU A 179 13.09 -8.01 -3.24
C GLU A 179 11.78 -8.74 -3.55
N THR A 180 10.75 -8.56 -2.70
CA THR A 180 9.43 -9.17 -2.94
C THR A 180 8.73 -8.56 -4.18
N ILE A 181 8.92 -7.26 -4.43
CA ILE A 181 8.39 -6.60 -5.64
C ILE A 181 9.10 -7.11 -6.90
N GLU A 182 10.40 -7.37 -6.85
CA GLU A 182 11.13 -8.00 -7.97
C GLU A 182 10.63 -9.43 -8.25
N GLU A 183 10.29 -10.20 -7.21
CA GLU A 183 9.66 -11.52 -7.40
C GLU A 183 8.31 -11.38 -8.15
N LEU A 184 7.47 -10.42 -7.75
CA LEU A 184 6.22 -10.12 -8.44
C LEU A 184 6.46 -9.70 -9.88
N ARG A 185 7.39 -8.76 -10.12
CA ARG A 185 7.74 -8.29 -11.46
C ARG A 185 8.16 -9.44 -12.38
N SER A 186 8.97 -10.37 -11.85
CA SER A 186 9.44 -11.53 -12.61
C SER A 186 8.34 -12.53 -12.97
N ALA A 187 7.17 -12.45 -12.33
CA ALA A 187 6.02 -13.30 -12.58
C ALA A 187 4.95 -12.65 -13.48
N LEU A 188 5.16 -11.40 -13.88
CA LEU A 188 4.25 -10.63 -14.72
C LEU A 188 4.81 -10.42 -16.12
N ASP A 189 3.92 -10.25 -17.08
CA ASP A 189 4.27 -9.75 -18.41
C ASP A 189 4.75 -8.28 -18.31
N GLU A 190 5.61 -7.85 -19.23
CA GLU A 190 6.19 -6.50 -19.23
C GLU A 190 5.12 -5.41 -19.25
N ASP A 191 4.02 -5.64 -19.99
CA ASP A 191 2.89 -4.70 -20.13
C ASP A 191 1.98 -4.66 -18.89
N SER A 192 2.23 -5.48 -17.87
CA SER A 192 1.45 -5.54 -16.64
C SER A 192 2.13 -4.86 -15.45
N PHE A 193 3.34 -4.29 -15.63
CA PHE A 193 4.12 -3.70 -14.55
C PHE A 193 4.79 -2.39 -14.96
N LEU A 194 4.47 -1.29 -14.27
CA LEU A 194 5.11 0.01 -14.45
C LEU A 194 5.84 0.45 -13.17
N GLU A 195 7.15 0.72 -13.28
CA GLU A 195 7.93 1.31 -12.19
C GLU A 195 7.96 2.84 -12.29
N ILE A 196 7.69 3.50 -11.16
CA ILE A 196 7.62 4.95 -11.03
C ILE A 196 8.62 5.39 -9.95
N ARG A 197 9.52 6.29 -10.30
CA ARG A 197 10.42 6.91 -9.33
C ARG A 197 9.70 8.06 -8.62
N TYR A 198 9.67 8.02 -7.29
CA TYR A 198 9.05 9.09 -6.48
C TYR A 198 9.63 10.47 -6.79
N GLU A 199 10.94 10.54 -6.96
CA GLU A 199 11.67 11.77 -7.25
C GLU A 199 11.27 12.35 -8.63
N GLU A 200 11.02 11.50 -9.62
CA GLU A 200 10.56 11.90 -10.95
C GLU A 200 9.10 12.36 -10.93
N LEU A 201 8.24 11.66 -10.17
CA LEU A 201 6.85 12.10 -9.96
C LEU A 201 6.80 13.50 -9.34
N LEU A 202 7.74 13.86 -8.44
CA LEU A 202 7.80 15.20 -7.87
C LEU A 202 8.35 16.26 -8.84
N SER A 203 9.32 15.91 -9.68
CA SER A 203 10.01 16.86 -10.56
C SER A 203 9.35 17.03 -11.93
N LYS A 204 8.69 15.98 -12.44
CA LYS A 204 8.05 15.93 -13.77
C LYS A 204 6.63 15.34 -13.69
N PRO A 205 5.75 15.86 -12.81
CA PRO A 205 4.47 15.18 -12.50
C PRO A 205 3.61 14.96 -13.73
N LYS A 206 3.49 15.95 -14.62
CA LYS A 206 2.65 15.82 -15.82
C LYS A 206 3.10 14.65 -16.72
N HIS A 207 4.40 14.55 -16.97
CA HIS A 207 4.96 13.48 -17.81
C HIS A 207 4.71 12.10 -17.19
N ILE A 208 5.07 11.93 -15.93
CA ILE A 208 4.88 10.66 -15.21
C ILE A 208 3.41 10.26 -15.15
N LEU A 209 2.49 11.21 -14.93
CA LEU A 209 1.07 10.91 -14.92
C LEU A 209 0.50 10.59 -16.30
N GLN A 210 1.05 11.17 -17.38
CA GLN A 210 0.73 10.77 -18.74
C GLN A 210 1.18 9.32 -19.04
N ASP A 211 2.40 8.95 -18.62
CA ASP A 211 2.91 7.59 -18.77
C ASP A 211 2.06 6.58 -17.97
N ILE A 212 1.65 6.93 -16.75
CA ILE A 212 0.75 6.10 -15.94
C ILE A 212 -0.60 5.92 -16.63
N CYS A 213 -1.22 7.00 -17.12
CA CYS A 213 -2.51 6.89 -17.81
C CYS A 213 -2.39 6.05 -19.08
N HIS A 214 -1.33 6.23 -19.86
CA HIS A 214 -1.07 5.41 -21.06
C HIS A 214 -0.93 3.92 -20.69
N PHE A 215 -0.14 3.59 -19.68
CA PHE A 215 0.01 2.23 -19.16
C PHE A 215 -1.32 1.62 -18.71
N LEU A 216 -2.17 2.42 -18.04
CA LEU A 216 -3.47 1.97 -17.58
C LEU A 216 -4.52 1.88 -18.71
N GLY A 217 -4.23 2.37 -19.91
CA GLY A 217 -5.20 2.47 -21.01
C GLY A 217 -6.26 3.56 -20.77
N GLU A 218 -5.91 4.61 -20.01
CA GLU A 218 -6.80 5.71 -19.66
C GLU A 218 -6.33 7.03 -20.28
N GLU A 219 -7.26 7.97 -20.48
CA GLU A 219 -6.91 9.30 -20.95
C GLU A 219 -6.34 10.15 -19.80
N PHE A 220 -5.25 10.87 -20.06
CA PHE A 220 -4.72 11.80 -19.07
C PHE A 220 -5.68 12.99 -18.85
N THR A 221 -5.95 13.29 -17.59
CA THR A 221 -6.77 14.43 -17.19
C THR A 221 -5.99 15.38 -16.25
N THR A 222 -6.27 16.67 -16.35
CA THR A 222 -5.56 17.70 -15.55
C THR A 222 -5.93 17.66 -14.08
N GLU A 223 -7.06 17.06 -13.72
CA GLU A 223 -7.53 16.84 -12.36
C GLU A 223 -6.51 16.05 -11.53
N LEU A 224 -5.76 15.14 -12.16
CA LEU A 224 -4.68 14.42 -11.51
C LEU A 224 -3.60 15.34 -10.91
N LEU A 225 -3.33 16.50 -11.55
CA LEU A 225 -2.37 17.49 -11.06
C LEU A 225 -2.93 18.34 -9.91
N SER A 226 -4.24 18.43 -9.78
CA SER A 226 -4.95 19.20 -8.74
C SER A 226 -5.51 18.34 -7.59
N PHE A 227 -5.01 17.12 -7.42
CA PHE A 227 -5.45 16.14 -6.42
C PHE A 227 -5.55 16.67 -4.98
N TYR A 228 -4.87 17.73 -4.65
CA TYR A 228 -4.83 18.35 -3.32
C TYR A 228 -5.98 19.34 -3.06
N THR A 229 -6.70 19.76 -4.09
CA THR A 229 -7.78 20.77 -3.99
C THR A 229 -9.12 20.16 -3.57
N ILE A 230 -9.31 18.86 -3.78
CA ILE A 230 -10.57 18.17 -3.50
C ILE A 230 -10.43 17.35 -2.23
N PRO A 231 -11.42 17.40 -1.31
CA PRO A 231 -11.44 16.49 -0.17
C PRO A 231 -11.40 15.04 -0.66
N SER A 232 -10.47 14.25 -0.14
CA SER A 232 -10.38 12.83 -0.48
C SER A 232 -11.09 11.99 0.57
N SER A 233 -11.49 10.77 0.16
CA SER A 233 -11.95 9.70 1.04
C SER A 233 -10.89 9.18 2.01
N TYR A 234 -9.68 9.75 1.97
CA TYR A 234 -8.58 9.37 2.85
C TYR A 234 -8.77 9.91 4.26
N PRO A 235 -8.43 9.11 5.30
CA PRO A 235 -8.56 9.55 6.69
C PRO A 235 -7.79 10.84 6.99
N THR A 236 -8.42 11.75 7.71
CA THR A 236 -7.87 13.06 8.06
C THR A 236 -6.85 13.05 9.21
N ASP A 237 -6.03 12.01 9.38
CA ASP A 237 -4.97 12.01 10.39
C ASP A 237 -3.87 13.03 10.03
N LYS A 238 -3.88 14.12 10.77
CA LYS A 238 -3.14 15.37 10.51
C LYS A 238 -1.62 15.20 10.28
N GLN A 239 -0.99 14.14 10.76
CA GLN A 239 0.47 13.97 10.63
C GLN A 239 0.94 13.33 9.32
N ASN A 240 0.11 12.50 8.69
CA ASN A 240 0.46 11.83 7.44
C ASN A 240 -0.04 12.57 6.20
N GLN A 241 -0.91 13.57 6.37
CA GLN A 241 -1.66 14.22 5.31
C GLN A 241 -1.11 15.54 4.83
N GLN A 242 -0.18 16.17 5.54
CA GLN A 242 0.36 17.47 5.11
C GLN A 242 0.83 17.44 3.65
N ASN A 243 1.45 16.36 3.21
CA ASN A 243 1.88 16.20 1.82
C ASN A 243 0.76 15.77 0.85
N LEU A 244 -0.39 15.30 1.36
CA LEU A 244 -1.53 14.89 0.52
C LEU A 244 -2.52 16.03 0.27
N SER A 245 -2.40 17.14 1.02
CA SER A 245 -3.26 18.31 0.92
C SER A 245 -2.53 19.53 0.36
N GLN A 246 -1.40 19.31 -0.30
CA GLN A 246 -0.56 20.35 -0.90
C GLN A 246 -0.08 19.91 -2.29
N PRO A 247 0.30 20.84 -3.16
CA PRO A 247 0.97 20.54 -4.42
C PRO A 247 2.20 19.65 -4.20
N LEU A 248 2.62 18.97 -5.25
CA LEU A 248 3.85 18.17 -5.21
C LEU A 248 5.07 19.08 -4.94
N LEU A 249 5.82 18.74 -3.89
CA LEU A 249 6.98 19.52 -3.45
C LEU A 249 8.26 18.76 -3.81
N ALA A 250 9.02 19.27 -4.78
CA ALA A 250 10.33 18.71 -5.16
C ALA A 250 11.29 18.58 -3.97
N SER A 251 11.22 19.53 -3.00
CA SER A 251 12.02 19.51 -1.77
C SER A 251 11.71 18.34 -0.82
N ASN A 252 10.71 17.51 -1.14
CA ASN A 252 10.39 16.33 -0.34
C ASN A 252 11.25 15.10 -0.66
N ALA A 253 12.19 15.23 -1.59
CA ALA A 253 13.21 14.24 -1.93
C ALA A 253 14.61 14.68 -1.45
N GLY A 254 15.47 13.71 -1.18
CA GLY A 254 16.88 13.96 -0.83
C GLY A 254 17.13 14.50 0.58
N LYS A 255 16.11 14.51 1.46
CA LYS A 255 16.22 15.01 2.85
C LYS A 255 17.24 14.25 3.68
N TRP A 256 17.50 13.00 3.34
CA TRP A 256 18.49 12.18 4.03
C TRP A 256 19.88 12.80 4.03
N ARG A 257 20.24 13.64 3.04
CA ARG A 257 21.55 14.29 2.93
C ARG A 257 21.82 15.24 4.09
N THR A 258 20.79 15.87 4.65
CA THR A 258 20.89 16.84 5.73
C THR A 258 20.35 16.32 7.07
N GLU A 259 19.46 15.33 7.05
CA GLU A 259 18.75 14.90 8.27
C GLU A 259 19.24 13.55 8.82
N MET A 260 19.99 12.77 8.03
CA MET A 260 20.52 11.48 8.47
C MET A 260 21.89 11.69 9.14
N THR A 261 22.08 11.15 10.33
CA THR A 261 23.39 11.18 10.97
C THR A 261 24.39 10.26 10.26
N ALA A 262 25.69 10.51 10.39
CA ALA A 262 26.73 9.67 9.80
C ALA A 262 26.62 8.19 10.25
N ARG A 263 26.24 7.95 11.52
CA ARG A 263 25.97 6.58 12.03
C ARG A 263 24.78 5.94 11.32
N GLU A 264 23.69 6.67 11.16
CA GLU A 264 22.47 6.16 10.50
C GLU A 264 22.73 5.86 9.02
N LEU A 265 23.47 6.74 8.33
CA LEU A 265 23.87 6.53 6.94
C LEU A 265 24.72 5.27 6.80
N ARG A 266 25.76 5.10 7.64
CA ARG A 266 26.59 3.89 7.66
C ARG A 266 25.76 2.63 7.88
N VAL A 267 24.84 2.66 8.85
CA VAL A 267 23.98 1.52 9.16
C VAL A 267 23.06 1.20 7.99
N PHE A 268 22.45 2.22 7.37
CA PHE A 268 21.56 2.03 6.23
C PHE A 268 22.30 1.43 5.02
N GLU A 269 23.43 2.04 4.62
CA GLU A 269 24.18 1.63 3.43
C GLU A 269 24.90 0.28 3.63
N ALA A 270 25.26 -0.06 4.87
CA ALA A 270 25.80 -1.39 5.19
C ALA A 270 24.75 -2.52 5.00
N VAL A 271 23.47 -2.21 5.12
CA VAL A 271 22.39 -3.18 4.97
C VAL A 271 21.81 -3.15 3.56
N ALA A 272 21.60 -1.96 3.01
CA ALA A 272 20.80 -1.74 1.81
C ALA A 272 21.60 -1.20 0.61
N GLY A 273 22.92 -1.09 0.73
CA GLY A 273 23.77 -0.45 -0.28
C GLY A 273 23.66 -1.09 -1.67
N SER A 274 23.70 -2.42 -1.76
CA SER A 274 23.53 -3.12 -3.05
C SER A 274 22.16 -2.91 -3.67
N THR A 275 21.13 -2.84 -2.83
CA THR A 275 19.76 -2.56 -3.31
C THR A 275 19.63 -1.10 -3.74
N LEU A 276 20.25 -0.14 -3.04
CA LEU A 276 20.30 1.25 -3.49
C LEU A 276 20.89 1.35 -4.91
N GLU A 277 22.05 0.73 -5.16
CA GLU A 277 22.70 0.75 -6.46
C GLU A 277 21.85 0.10 -7.56
N ARG A 278 21.20 -1.03 -7.26
CA ARG A 278 20.29 -1.71 -8.20
C ARG A 278 19.15 -0.79 -8.66
N TYR A 279 18.65 0.05 -7.76
CA TYR A 279 17.61 1.03 -8.06
C TYR A 279 18.15 2.40 -8.46
N GLY A 280 19.44 2.51 -8.82
CA GLY A 280 20.05 3.73 -9.34
C GLY A 280 20.30 4.84 -8.30
N TYR A 281 20.29 4.49 -7.00
CA TYR A 281 20.63 5.41 -5.92
C TYR A 281 22.11 5.24 -5.51
N ALA A 282 22.93 6.24 -5.81
CA ALA A 282 24.37 6.20 -5.46
C ALA A 282 24.60 6.09 -3.95
N ARG A 283 25.54 5.24 -3.54
CA ARG A 283 26.07 5.23 -2.17
C ARG A 283 26.88 6.49 -1.89
N GLN A 284 26.97 6.84 -0.62
CA GLN A 284 27.89 7.87 -0.14
C GLN A 284 29.13 7.29 0.50
N LEU A 285 29.05 6.05 1.00
CA LEU A 285 30.14 5.37 1.69
C LEU A 285 30.62 4.17 0.88
N ASP A 286 31.93 3.96 0.87
CA ASP A 286 32.53 2.81 0.19
C ASP A 286 32.29 1.55 1.03
N ARG A 287 31.30 0.77 0.64
CA ARG A 287 30.91 -0.55 1.18
C ARG A 287 31.01 -0.69 2.70
N PRO A 288 30.31 0.16 3.47
CA PRO A 288 30.34 0.08 4.92
C PRO A 288 29.83 -1.29 5.40
N SER A 289 30.38 -1.75 6.53
CA SER A 289 30.00 -3.02 7.15
C SER A 289 29.51 -2.82 8.58
N LEU A 290 28.81 -3.82 9.11
CA LEU A 290 28.33 -3.89 10.48
C LEU A 290 28.88 -5.13 11.18
N LEU A 291 29.43 -4.96 12.37
CA LEU A 291 29.84 -6.06 13.22
C LEU A 291 28.62 -6.85 13.73
N ALA A 292 28.80 -8.11 14.05
CA ALA A 292 27.74 -8.96 14.61
C ALA A 292 27.16 -8.35 15.91
N GLN A 293 28.03 -7.83 16.78
CA GLN A 293 27.65 -7.13 18.02
C GLN A 293 26.73 -5.93 17.74
N GLU A 294 27.05 -5.09 16.74
CA GLU A 294 26.21 -3.92 16.38
C GLU A 294 24.81 -4.36 15.92
N ARG A 295 24.73 -5.44 15.09
CA ARG A 295 23.44 -5.98 14.63
C ARG A 295 22.58 -6.47 15.80
N MET A 296 23.20 -7.16 16.77
CA MET A 296 22.52 -7.62 17.99
C MET A 296 22.07 -6.43 18.85
N GLN A 297 22.95 -5.45 19.08
CA GLN A 297 22.62 -4.22 19.81
C GLN A 297 21.43 -3.50 19.19
N PHE A 298 21.41 -3.28 17.86
CA PHE A 298 20.33 -2.61 17.15
C PHE A 298 19.01 -3.38 17.27
N ARG A 299 19.07 -4.72 17.16
CA ARG A 299 17.89 -5.59 17.16
C ARG A 299 17.27 -5.73 18.55
N TYR A 300 18.07 -5.90 19.57
CA TYR A 300 17.59 -6.31 20.89
C TYR A 300 17.63 -5.19 21.94
N LEU A 301 18.49 -4.19 21.81
CA LEU A 301 18.64 -3.14 22.81
C LEU A 301 18.07 -1.78 22.35
N GLU A 302 18.38 -1.33 21.12
CA GLU A 302 17.99 0.01 20.68
C GLU A 302 16.60 0.05 20.06
N HIS A 303 16.20 -0.96 19.30
CA HIS A 303 14.90 -0.96 18.61
C HIS A 303 13.69 -1.23 19.53
N PRO A 304 13.70 -2.25 20.43
CA PRO A 304 12.52 -2.61 21.21
C PRO A 304 11.94 -1.46 22.05
N PRO A 305 12.72 -0.72 22.86
CA PRO A 305 12.14 0.36 23.67
C PRO A 305 11.52 1.47 22.81
N ARG A 306 12.13 1.80 21.67
CA ARG A 306 11.58 2.80 20.75
C ARG A 306 10.27 2.32 20.10
N LYS A 307 10.17 1.02 19.79
CA LYS A 307 8.96 0.40 19.25
C LYS A 307 7.83 0.39 20.27
N ILE A 308 8.12 -0.02 21.51
CA ILE A 308 7.14 -0.02 22.61
C ILE A 308 6.59 1.39 22.84
N TYR A 309 7.46 2.39 22.94
CA TYR A 309 7.05 3.79 23.08
C TYR A 309 6.12 4.25 21.94
N ALA A 310 6.45 3.91 20.69
CA ALA A 310 5.61 4.25 19.55
C ALA A 310 4.25 3.52 19.59
N MET A 311 4.23 2.24 20.00
CA MET A 311 2.99 1.47 20.14
C MET A 311 2.06 2.07 21.21
N LEU A 312 2.59 2.49 22.34
CA LEU A 312 1.80 3.12 23.42
C LEU A 312 1.13 4.43 22.98
N ARG A 313 1.71 5.14 22.02
CA ARG A 313 1.17 6.38 21.44
C ARG A 313 0.20 6.17 20.27
N ASN A 314 0.11 4.96 19.75
CA ASN A 314 -0.75 4.64 18.60
C ASN A 314 -2.10 4.03 19.04
N ARG A 315 -2.97 4.84 19.65
CA ARG A 315 -4.29 4.41 20.15
C ARG A 315 -5.14 3.73 19.07
N LYS A 316 -5.21 4.31 17.86
CA LYS A 316 -6.00 3.77 16.76
C LYS A 316 -5.49 2.38 16.34
N GLY A 317 -4.17 2.22 16.22
CA GLY A 317 -3.58 0.91 15.93
C GLY A 317 -3.79 -0.12 17.04
N GLN A 318 -3.91 0.30 18.31
CA GLN A 318 -4.25 -0.60 19.42
C GLN A 318 -5.70 -1.07 19.32
N ILE A 319 -6.65 -0.17 19.06
CA ILE A 319 -8.08 -0.50 18.92
C ILE A 319 -8.26 -1.50 17.74
N ASP A 320 -7.66 -1.21 16.58
CA ASP A 320 -7.70 -2.10 15.42
C ASP A 320 -7.06 -3.47 15.73
N GLY A 321 -5.94 -3.48 16.47
CA GLY A 321 -5.28 -4.71 16.91
C GLY A 321 -6.13 -5.55 17.86
N ILE A 322 -6.82 -4.92 18.83
CA ILE A 322 -7.74 -5.60 19.75
C ILE A 322 -8.92 -6.19 18.95
N ARG A 323 -9.51 -5.42 18.04
CA ARG A 323 -10.62 -5.89 17.20
C ARG A 323 -10.23 -7.11 16.38
N LYS A 324 -9.08 -7.08 15.72
CA LYS A 324 -8.56 -8.21 14.93
C LYS A 324 -8.27 -9.43 15.81
N LEU A 325 -7.75 -9.24 17.02
CA LEU A 325 -7.55 -10.32 17.97
C LEU A 325 -8.88 -10.97 18.39
N GLN A 326 -9.91 -10.16 18.68
CA GLN A 326 -11.25 -10.66 18.99
C GLN A 326 -11.84 -11.51 17.84
N ILE A 327 -11.74 -11.01 16.60
CA ILE A 327 -12.17 -11.75 15.41
C ILE A 327 -11.41 -13.08 15.31
N TYR A 328 -10.09 -13.05 15.41
CA TYR A 328 -9.26 -14.26 15.34
C TYR A 328 -9.62 -15.29 16.40
N LEU A 329 -9.77 -14.87 17.66
CA LEU A 329 -10.13 -15.78 18.77
C LEU A 329 -11.52 -16.39 18.55
N ARG A 330 -12.52 -15.58 18.17
CA ARG A 330 -13.86 -16.07 17.83
C ARG A 330 -13.83 -17.11 16.73
N LEU A 331 -13.12 -16.83 15.62
CA LEU A 331 -12.98 -17.75 14.50
C LEU A 331 -12.31 -19.08 14.90
N ARG A 332 -11.28 -18.99 15.73
CA ARG A 332 -10.52 -20.17 16.15
C ARG A 332 -11.28 -21.05 17.16
N LEU A 333 -12.15 -20.45 17.96
CA LEU A 333 -12.97 -21.14 18.96
C LEU A 333 -14.32 -21.63 18.38
N GLY A 334 -14.63 -21.28 17.12
CA GLY A 334 -15.89 -21.65 16.49
C GLY A 334 -17.12 -20.91 17.02
N LEU A 335 -16.93 -19.70 17.59
CA LEU A 335 -17.97 -18.86 18.21
C LEU A 335 -18.62 -17.92 17.20
#